data_3051470d77b35ecb2f2d794048680a25
#
_entry.id   3051470d77b35ecb2f2d794048680a25
#
_cell.length_a   1.000
_cell.length_b   1.000
_cell.length_c   1.000
_cell.angle_alpha   90.00
_cell.angle_beta   90.00
_cell.angle_gamma   90.00
#
_symmetry.space_group_name_H-M   'P 1'
#
loop_
_entity.id
_entity.type
_entity.pdbx_description
1 polymer ?
#
loop_
_entity_poly.entity_id
_entity_poly.type
_entity_poly.pdbx_seq_one_letter_code
_entity_poly.pdbx_strand_id
1 'polypeptide(L)'
;RGVFHGGAAPLVFTRMGTVSGVKFRLSPGDYTLLCAEPYSFRWLKVTVLDGKADIICAGAISYENPDVALEFIAEGELSEIVAAATRTFAHNAVDVPTDCPSRERAGWLCDSYFTGRAERLITGENKVERNFLQAFCRGQDFAPLPKGMIPMCYPADHPDGVFIPNWAMWYVLELGEYVRATGDHQLARKSRNTVLSLADYFSAFENEYGLLENLKGWVFIEWSRANDFIEGINYPTNMLYAGMLDAVARLYKIERYALQARALREKIRRESFDGVWFRDHAVRDREGNMVPAKDISETCQYYAFYFGIADFVRDKDLGERLFGKVTPDRDERKEYPELAKSNSFIGNTLRFDLLAKTGKYRQLLEETTRYFLPMVKRTGTLWEHSKAQASCDHGFASIASVWLVQAVTGIRKIDVQKKTVAVSDEFYSPCSEYTIRIPVAGEKLSVTVREGKRTVILPQGFRLFRETSQ
;
A
#
# COMPACT_ATOMS: atom_id res chain seq x y z
N ARG A 1 -13.47 21.08 3.35
CA ARG A 1 -14.51 21.72 2.54
C ARG A 1 -14.52 23.19 2.89
N GLY A 2 -13.93 24.07 2.02
CA GLY A 2 -14.10 25.49 2.13
C GLY A 2 -15.54 25.83 1.77
N VAL A 3 -16.32 26.39 2.69
CA VAL A 3 -17.66 26.93 2.38
C VAL A 3 -17.44 28.33 1.86
N PHE A 4 -17.73 28.55 0.58
CA PHE A 4 -17.67 29.84 -0.03
C PHE A 4 -19.00 30.59 0.27
N HIS A 5 -18.98 31.47 1.22
CA HIS A 5 -20.01 32.51 1.35
C HIS A 5 -19.48 33.76 0.66
N GLY A 6 -20.32 34.49 -0.05
CA GLY A 6 -20.01 35.61 -0.95
C GLY A 6 -19.12 36.77 -0.43
N GLY A 7 -18.12 36.48 0.36
CA GLY A 7 -17.04 37.33 0.85
C GLY A 7 -15.67 36.74 0.49
N ALA A 8 -14.60 37.28 1.04
CA ALA A 8 -13.24 36.69 0.87
C ALA A 8 -13.23 35.26 1.39
N ALA A 9 -13.14 34.28 0.49
CA ALA A 9 -13.02 32.89 0.89
C ALA A 9 -11.67 32.66 1.58
N PRO A 10 -11.62 31.92 2.70
CA PRO A 10 -10.37 31.61 3.33
C PRO A 10 -9.49 30.79 2.37
N LEU A 11 -8.26 31.23 2.17
CA LEU A 11 -7.24 30.48 1.39
C LEU A 11 -6.69 29.30 2.18
N VAL A 12 -6.93 29.26 3.48
CA VAL A 12 -6.45 28.23 4.39
C VAL A 12 -7.58 27.25 4.67
N PHE A 13 -7.33 25.97 4.38
CA PHE A 13 -8.21 24.91 4.85
C PHE A 13 -7.93 24.66 6.33
N THR A 14 -8.96 24.72 7.16
CA THR A 14 -8.85 24.49 8.61
C THR A 14 -8.30 23.11 8.94
N ARG A 15 -8.52 22.14 8.05
CA ARG A 15 -7.91 20.84 8.14
C ARG A 15 -6.47 20.91 7.63
N MET A 16 -5.49 20.66 8.52
CA MET A 16 -4.05 20.55 8.27
C MET A 16 -3.34 21.85 7.85
N GLY A 17 -3.98 23.00 7.99
CA GLY A 17 -3.34 24.30 7.69
C GLY A 17 -2.92 24.48 6.22
N THR A 18 -3.42 23.64 5.31
CA THR A 18 -3.04 23.71 3.89
C THR A 18 -3.57 24.98 3.24
N VAL A 19 -2.67 25.72 2.57
CA VAL A 19 -3.01 26.90 1.79
C VAL A 19 -3.15 26.49 0.33
N SER A 20 -4.35 26.67 -0.24
CA SER A 20 -4.59 26.42 -1.67
C SER A 20 -4.81 27.76 -2.39
N GLY A 21 -3.72 28.38 -2.78
CA GLY A 21 -3.76 29.67 -3.48
C GLY A 21 -2.44 29.99 -4.14
N VAL A 22 -2.52 30.65 -5.30
CA VAL A 22 -1.39 31.16 -6.04
C VAL A 22 -1.52 32.66 -6.20
N LYS A 23 -0.47 33.40 -5.97
CA LYS A 23 -0.43 34.84 -6.19
C LYS A 23 0.57 35.15 -7.31
N PHE A 24 0.09 35.79 -8.34
CA PHE A 24 0.93 36.33 -9.41
C PHE A 24 1.12 37.84 -9.21
N ARG A 25 2.36 38.32 -9.37
CA ARG A 25 2.69 39.74 -9.46
C ARG A 25 3.13 40.01 -10.90
N LEU A 26 2.36 40.84 -11.60
CA LEU A 26 2.51 41.07 -13.03
C LEU A 26 2.77 42.56 -13.30
N SER A 27 3.59 42.87 -14.29
CA SER A 27 3.70 44.19 -14.91
C SER A 27 2.55 44.38 -15.93
N PRO A 28 2.29 45.61 -16.43
CA PRO A 28 1.32 45.78 -17.53
C PRO A 28 1.67 44.92 -18.74
N GLY A 29 0.71 44.20 -19.31
CA GLY A 29 0.88 43.32 -20.46
C GLY A 29 -0.18 42.20 -20.53
N ASP A 30 -0.09 41.36 -21.54
CA ASP A 30 -0.93 40.19 -21.76
C ASP A 30 -0.22 38.94 -21.28
N TYR A 31 -0.92 38.06 -20.55
CA TYR A 31 -0.34 36.89 -19.93
C TYR A 31 -1.22 35.65 -20.08
N THR A 32 -0.57 34.52 -20.32
CA THR A 32 -1.12 33.17 -20.09
C THR A 32 -0.38 32.58 -18.89
N LEU A 33 -1.09 32.37 -17.77
CA LEU A 33 -0.50 31.90 -16.53
C LEU A 33 -0.89 30.45 -16.27
N LEU A 34 0.09 29.60 -15.99
CA LEU A 34 -0.11 28.23 -15.58
C LEU A 34 0.47 28.07 -14.16
N CYS A 35 -0.27 27.41 -13.28
CA CYS A 35 0.26 27.05 -11.96
C CYS A 35 1.29 25.93 -12.14
N ALA A 36 2.45 26.08 -11.52
CA ALA A 36 3.52 25.09 -11.58
C ALA A 36 3.19 23.83 -10.75
N GLU A 37 2.34 23.97 -9.73
CA GLU A 37 1.92 22.86 -8.89
C GLU A 37 0.48 22.44 -9.20
N PRO A 38 0.16 21.13 -9.16
CA PRO A 38 -1.20 20.65 -9.24
C PRO A 38 -1.96 20.96 -7.95
N TYR A 39 -3.24 21.29 -8.07
CA TYR A 39 -4.14 21.55 -6.95
C TYR A 39 -5.39 20.69 -7.07
N SER A 40 -5.84 20.13 -5.97
CA SER A 40 -7.14 19.47 -5.88
C SER A 40 -8.21 20.48 -5.43
N PHE A 41 -9.11 20.86 -6.32
CA PHE A 41 -10.13 21.85 -6.03
C PHE A 41 -11.46 21.52 -6.72
N ARG A 42 -12.53 22.04 -6.18
CA ARG A 42 -13.87 22.01 -6.79
C ARG A 42 -14.27 23.39 -7.35
N TRP A 43 -13.71 24.44 -6.78
CA TRP A 43 -14.04 25.82 -7.09
C TRP A 43 -12.76 26.61 -7.29
N LEU A 44 -12.72 27.42 -8.34
CA LEU A 44 -11.66 28.38 -8.62
C LEU A 44 -12.20 29.78 -8.37
N LYS A 45 -11.50 30.58 -7.56
CA LYS A 45 -11.77 32.01 -7.36
C LYS A 45 -10.56 32.79 -7.85
N VAL A 46 -10.79 33.71 -8.77
CA VAL A 46 -9.78 34.67 -9.21
C VAL A 46 -10.10 36.03 -8.61
N THR A 47 -9.11 36.70 -8.04
CA THR A 47 -9.28 38.01 -7.41
C THR A 47 -8.14 38.93 -7.85
N VAL A 48 -8.48 40.09 -8.37
CA VAL A 48 -7.51 41.19 -8.60
C VAL A 48 -7.31 41.87 -7.26
N LEU A 49 -6.07 41.77 -6.72
CA LEU A 49 -5.74 42.33 -5.40
C LEU A 49 -5.31 43.80 -5.48
N ASP A 50 -4.70 44.20 -6.60
CA ASP A 50 -4.21 45.54 -6.84
C ASP A 50 -4.19 45.81 -8.36
N GLY A 51 -4.46 47.09 -8.75
CA GLY A 51 -4.52 47.47 -10.16
C GLY A 51 -5.81 47.07 -10.86
N LYS A 52 -5.74 46.90 -12.20
CA LYS A 52 -6.84 46.47 -13.06
C LYS A 52 -6.38 45.31 -13.92
N ALA A 53 -7.24 44.32 -14.12
CA ALA A 53 -7.00 43.19 -15.03
C ALA A 53 -8.33 42.71 -15.62
N ASP A 54 -8.31 42.41 -16.90
CA ASP A 54 -9.40 41.73 -17.59
C ASP A 54 -9.07 40.25 -17.69
N ILE A 55 -9.94 39.42 -17.12
CA ILE A 55 -9.77 37.95 -17.12
C ILE A 55 -10.55 37.40 -18.30
N ILE A 56 -9.83 37.02 -19.36
CA ILE A 56 -10.43 36.52 -20.59
C ILE A 56 -10.88 35.06 -20.43
N CYS A 57 -10.06 34.24 -19.74
CA CYS A 57 -10.35 32.83 -19.53
C CYS A 57 -9.72 32.37 -18.21
N ALA A 58 -10.41 31.46 -17.50
CA ALA A 58 -9.86 30.70 -16.40
C ALA A 58 -10.36 29.25 -16.48
N GLY A 59 -9.46 28.29 -16.31
CA GLY A 59 -9.78 26.87 -16.46
C GLY A 59 -8.82 25.98 -15.67
N ALA A 60 -9.00 24.69 -15.83
CA ALA A 60 -8.16 23.66 -15.25
C ALA A 60 -7.66 22.68 -16.33
N ILE A 61 -6.45 22.22 -16.19
CA ILE A 61 -5.88 21.11 -16.96
C ILE A 61 -5.84 19.92 -16.02
N SER A 62 -6.36 18.77 -16.46
CA SER A 62 -6.28 17.51 -15.70
C SER A 62 -4.82 17.10 -15.51
N TYR A 63 -4.48 16.69 -14.30
CA TYR A 63 -3.18 16.13 -13.95
C TYR A 63 -3.41 14.74 -13.35
N GLU A 64 -3.35 13.75 -14.21
CA GLU A 64 -3.61 12.35 -13.88
C GLU A 64 -2.76 11.42 -14.77
N ASN A 65 -2.60 10.16 -14.34
CA ASN A 65 -1.85 9.16 -15.09
C ASN A 65 -2.56 8.85 -16.42
N PRO A 66 -1.92 9.07 -17.58
CA PRO A 66 -2.54 8.86 -18.89
C PRO A 66 -2.55 7.38 -19.32
N ASP A 67 -1.80 6.49 -18.66
CA ASP A 67 -1.58 5.10 -19.07
C ASP A 67 -2.65 4.14 -18.51
N VAL A 68 -3.68 4.67 -17.84
CA VAL A 68 -4.79 3.86 -17.29
C VAL A 68 -5.53 3.13 -18.41
N ALA A 69 -5.57 1.79 -18.36
CA ALA A 69 -6.14 0.95 -19.41
C ALA A 69 -6.92 -0.28 -18.90
N LEU A 70 -7.03 -0.47 -17.57
CA LEU A 70 -7.89 -1.48 -16.96
C LEU A 70 -9.34 -1.15 -17.22
N GLU A 71 -10.10 -2.13 -17.73
CA GLU A 71 -11.55 -2.01 -17.94
C GLU A 71 -12.28 -3.08 -17.14
N PHE A 72 -13.26 -2.70 -16.32
CA PHE A 72 -14.21 -3.61 -15.71
C PHE A 72 -15.62 -3.26 -16.18
N ILE A 73 -16.13 -4.04 -17.10
CA ILE A 73 -17.43 -3.84 -17.78
C ILE A 73 -18.46 -4.72 -17.08
N ALA A 74 -19.15 -4.14 -16.12
CA ALA A 74 -20.26 -4.75 -15.39
C ALA A 74 -21.11 -3.64 -14.77
N GLU A 75 -22.33 -3.98 -14.38
CA GLU A 75 -23.15 -3.14 -13.50
C GLU A 75 -22.95 -3.60 -12.04
N GLY A 76 -23.09 -2.65 -11.09
CA GLY A 76 -23.13 -2.93 -9.67
C GLY A 76 -21.90 -2.42 -8.89
N GLU A 77 -21.94 -2.66 -7.60
CA GLU A 77 -21.05 -2.06 -6.61
C GLU A 77 -19.56 -2.38 -6.81
N LEU A 78 -19.24 -3.58 -7.27
CA LEU A 78 -17.85 -3.99 -7.48
C LEU A 78 -17.22 -3.21 -8.64
N SER A 79 -17.95 -2.98 -9.72
CA SER A 79 -17.44 -2.17 -10.84
C SER A 79 -17.24 -0.71 -10.41
N GLU A 80 -18.12 -0.18 -9.57
CA GLU A 80 -17.95 1.16 -8.99
C GLU A 80 -16.70 1.25 -8.12
N ILE A 81 -16.41 0.24 -7.31
CA ILE A 81 -15.22 0.20 -6.45
C ILE A 81 -13.95 0.08 -7.30
N VAL A 82 -13.92 -0.78 -8.33
CA VAL A 82 -12.76 -0.89 -9.23
C VAL A 82 -12.54 0.41 -10.00
N ALA A 83 -13.60 1.07 -10.48
CA ALA A 83 -13.50 2.37 -11.13
C ALA A 83 -12.96 3.46 -10.17
N ALA A 84 -13.39 3.44 -8.91
CA ALA A 84 -12.87 4.34 -7.89
C ALA A 84 -11.40 4.06 -7.55
N ALA A 85 -11.00 2.79 -7.45
CA ALA A 85 -9.61 2.38 -7.25
C ALA A 85 -8.72 2.84 -8.40
N THR A 86 -9.18 2.66 -9.63
CA THR A 86 -8.49 3.10 -10.85
C THR A 86 -8.34 4.61 -10.90
N ARG A 87 -9.39 5.36 -10.54
CA ARG A 87 -9.34 6.83 -10.44
C ARG A 87 -8.39 7.28 -9.34
N THR A 88 -8.43 6.65 -8.17
CA THR A 88 -7.52 6.93 -7.07
C THR A 88 -6.07 6.71 -7.49
N PHE A 89 -5.78 5.64 -8.24
CA PHE A 89 -4.47 5.43 -8.85
C PHE A 89 -4.11 6.56 -9.80
N ALA A 90 -4.99 6.91 -10.74
CA ALA A 90 -4.72 7.93 -11.75
C ALA A 90 -4.33 9.29 -11.15
N HIS A 91 -4.99 9.68 -10.07
CA HIS A 91 -4.72 10.94 -9.37
C HIS A 91 -3.40 10.94 -8.59
N ASN A 92 -2.93 9.77 -8.15
CA ASN A 92 -1.82 9.65 -7.19
C ASN A 92 -0.56 8.99 -7.76
N ALA A 93 -0.54 8.60 -9.03
CA ALA A 93 0.59 7.90 -9.63
C ALA A 93 0.91 8.44 -11.03
N VAL A 94 1.40 9.69 -11.12
CA VAL A 94 1.73 10.34 -12.40
C VAL A 94 3.20 10.13 -12.75
N ASP A 95 4.10 10.67 -11.96
CA ASP A 95 5.56 10.53 -12.12
C ASP A 95 6.21 9.76 -10.96
N VAL A 96 5.65 9.87 -9.76
CA VAL A 96 5.93 9.04 -8.60
C VAL A 96 4.60 8.67 -7.92
N PRO A 97 4.52 7.56 -7.17
CA PRO A 97 3.35 7.31 -6.34
C PRO A 97 3.34 8.30 -5.18
N THR A 98 2.27 9.07 -5.07
CA THR A 98 2.04 9.98 -3.95
C THR A 98 0.98 9.40 -3.03
N ASP A 99 1.02 9.81 -1.76
CA ASP A 99 0.01 9.45 -0.77
C ASP A 99 -1.37 10.00 -1.16
N CYS A 100 -1.44 11.29 -1.46
CA CYS A 100 -2.67 11.97 -1.82
C CYS A 100 -2.41 13.16 -2.77
N PRO A 101 -3.40 13.58 -3.58
CA PRO A 101 -3.20 14.61 -4.61
C PRO A 101 -3.33 16.03 -4.06
N SER A 102 -3.59 16.21 -2.77
CA SER A 102 -3.95 17.53 -2.22
C SER A 102 -3.06 18.01 -1.09
N ARG A 103 -2.92 17.21 -0.04
CA ARG A 103 -2.34 17.65 1.24
C ARG A 103 -0.81 17.60 1.23
N GLU A 104 -0.24 16.41 1.06
CA GLU A 104 1.20 16.17 1.15
C GLU A 104 1.82 16.02 -0.23
N ARG A 105 1.18 15.27 -1.12
CA ARG A 105 1.68 14.97 -2.48
C ARG A 105 3.11 14.43 -2.44
N ALA A 106 3.37 13.58 -1.46
CA ALA A 106 4.70 13.07 -1.18
C ALA A 106 4.82 11.60 -1.60
N GLY A 107 6.01 11.23 -2.05
CA GLY A 107 6.34 9.86 -2.41
C GLY A 107 6.59 9.01 -1.16
N TRP A 108 5.55 8.59 -0.48
CA TRP A 108 5.64 7.78 0.73
C TRP A 108 6.04 6.34 0.43
N LEU A 109 7.07 5.88 1.14
CA LEU A 109 7.40 4.45 1.19
C LEU A 109 6.28 3.68 1.89
N CYS A 110 6.15 2.40 1.62
CA CYS A 110 5.05 1.54 2.00
C CYS A 110 3.77 1.79 1.19
N ASP A 111 3.29 3.04 1.06
CA ASP A 111 2.21 3.40 0.13
C ASP A 111 2.55 2.94 -1.29
N SER A 112 3.79 3.22 -1.71
CA SER A 112 4.33 2.85 -3.02
C SER A 112 4.29 1.35 -3.29
N TYR A 113 4.54 0.50 -2.30
CA TYR A 113 4.47 -0.96 -2.44
C TYR A 113 3.09 -1.43 -2.90
N PHE A 114 2.03 -0.86 -2.35
CA PHE A 114 0.66 -1.21 -2.73
C PHE A 114 0.27 -0.55 -4.04
N THR A 115 0.65 0.73 -4.23
CA THR A 115 0.37 1.48 -5.47
C THR A 115 1.09 0.86 -6.68
N GLY A 116 2.34 0.40 -6.55
CA GLY A 116 3.09 -0.27 -7.64
C GLY A 116 2.46 -1.60 -8.07
N ARG A 117 1.86 -2.34 -7.12
CA ARG A 117 1.08 -3.55 -7.45
C ARG A 117 -0.20 -3.20 -8.24
N ALA A 118 -0.85 -2.11 -7.90
CA ALA A 118 -2.00 -1.60 -8.62
C ALA A 118 -1.60 -1.06 -10.01
N GLU A 119 -0.47 -0.34 -10.14
CA GLU A 119 0.05 0.15 -11.41
C GLU A 119 0.14 -0.97 -12.44
N ARG A 120 0.76 -2.08 -12.06
CA ARG A 120 0.95 -3.24 -12.94
C ARG A 120 -0.35 -3.78 -13.50
N LEU A 121 -1.42 -3.80 -12.70
CA LEU A 121 -2.73 -4.24 -13.14
C LEU A 121 -3.44 -3.18 -13.99
N ILE A 122 -3.35 -1.91 -13.59
CA ILE A 122 -4.14 -0.81 -14.17
C ILE A 122 -3.56 -0.34 -15.49
N THR A 123 -2.22 -0.30 -15.61
CA THR A 123 -1.53 0.22 -16.80
C THR A 123 -0.85 -0.87 -17.64
N GLY A 124 -0.59 -2.06 -17.05
CA GLY A 124 0.22 -3.11 -17.66
C GLY A 124 1.72 -2.85 -17.62
N GLU A 125 2.14 -1.80 -16.93
CA GLU A 125 3.51 -1.29 -16.84
C GLU A 125 3.90 -1.04 -15.37
N ASN A 126 5.15 -0.65 -15.14
CA ASN A 126 5.68 -0.24 -13.84
C ASN A 126 6.59 0.99 -13.98
N LYS A 127 6.17 1.97 -14.77
CA LYS A 127 6.99 3.17 -15.05
C LYS A 127 7.13 4.07 -13.85
N VAL A 128 6.02 4.29 -13.14
CA VAL A 128 5.94 5.17 -11.96
C VAL A 128 6.66 4.53 -10.80
N GLU A 129 6.40 3.25 -10.51
CA GLU A 129 7.11 2.46 -9.49
C GLU A 129 8.62 2.44 -9.75
N ARG A 130 9.03 2.22 -11.01
CA ARG A 130 10.45 2.23 -11.39
C ARG A 130 11.12 3.57 -11.12
N ASN A 131 10.48 4.66 -11.53
CA ASN A 131 10.99 6.02 -11.35
C ASN A 131 11.16 6.33 -9.86
N PHE A 132 10.17 5.97 -9.07
CA PHE A 132 10.17 6.14 -7.61
C PHE A 132 11.31 5.34 -6.95
N LEU A 133 11.39 4.04 -7.18
CA LEU A 133 12.43 3.19 -6.61
C LEU A 133 13.84 3.67 -6.97
N GLN A 134 14.02 4.19 -8.19
CA GLN A 134 15.29 4.72 -8.66
C GLN A 134 15.72 5.99 -7.89
N ALA A 135 14.80 6.76 -7.34
CA ALA A 135 15.11 7.96 -6.58
C ALA A 135 15.93 7.68 -5.32
N PHE A 136 15.79 6.48 -4.75
CA PHE A 136 16.54 6.04 -3.56
C PHE A 136 17.90 5.39 -3.88
N CYS A 137 18.26 5.24 -5.16
CA CYS A 137 19.50 4.57 -5.58
C CYS A 137 20.73 5.50 -5.60
N ARG A 138 20.68 6.69 -5.03
CA ARG A 138 21.70 7.73 -5.23
C ARG A 138 23.02 7.49 -4.50
N GLY A 139 23.13 6.43 -3.67
CA GLY A 139 24.39 5.98 -3.06
C GLY A 139 25.05 6.96 -2.09
N GLN A 140 24.32 8.00 -1.64
CA GLN A 140 24.78 8.97 -0.66
C GLN A 140 23.86 8.98 0.55
N ASP A 141 24.43 9.31 1.71
CA ASP A 141 23.64 9.49 2.91
C ASP A 141 22.66 10.66 2.74
N PHE A 142 21.45 10.50 3.23
CA PHE A 142 20.45 11.56 3.28
C PHE A 142 20.65 12.35 4.58
N ALA A 143 21.20 13.54 4.49
CA ALA A 143 21.25 14.42 5.64
C ALA A 143 19.84 15.00 5.93
N PRO A 144 19.36 15.02 7.20
CA PRO A 144 20.07 14.73 8.46
C PRO A 144 19.79 13.31 9.01
N LEU A 145 19.51 12.33 8.17
CA LEU A 145 19.17 10.97 8.61
C LEU A 145 20.38 10.20 9.17
N PRO A 146 20.18 9.20 10.03
CA PRO A 146 21.24 8.29 10.44
C PRO A 146 21.90 7.63 9.23
N LYS A 147 23.21 7.39 9.33
CA LYS A 147 23.96 6.73 8.26
C LYS A 147 23.31 5.40 7.87
N GLY A 148 23.10 5.19 6.59
CA GLY A 148 22.49 3.98 6.04
C GLY A 148 20.97 3.97 6.02
N MET A 149 20.30 4.99 6.61
CA MET A 149 18.85 5.15 6.56
C MET A 149 18.42 5.95 5.31
N ILE A 150 17.21 5.70 4.84
CA ILE A 150 16.56 6.44 3.75
C ILE A 150 15.36 7.23 4.27
N PRO A 151 14.94 8.30 3.56
CA PRO A 151 13.76 9.06 3.91
C PRO A 151 12.50 8.19 3.92
N MET A 152 11.56 8.49 4.80
CA MET A 152 10.25 7.85 4.84
C MET A 152 9.40 8.19 3.61
N CYS A 153 9.64 9.35 2.99
CA CYS A 153 9.03 9.79 1.74
C CYS A 153 10.02 10.62 0.92
N TYR A 154 9.98 10.46 -0.42
CA TYR A 154 10.84 11.20 -1.34
C TYR A 154 10.29 11.08 -2.79
N PRO A 155 10.16 12.21 -3.53
CA PRO A 155 10.35 13.58 -3.06
C PRO A 155 9.29 14.02 -2.05
N ALA A 156 9.66 14.91 -1.14
CA ALA A 156 8.77 15.48 -0.11
C ALA A 156 9.43 16.62 0.64
N ASP A 157 8.61 17.42 1.33
CA ASP A 157 9.02 18.50 2.25
C ASP A 157 9.15 17.99 3.69
N HIS A 158 10.01 17.00 3.93
CA HIS A 158 10.32 16.47 5.25
C HIS A 158 11.84 16.49 5.55
N PRO A 159 12.46 17.70 5.66
CA PRO A 159 13.90 17.83 5.92
C PRO A 159 14.27 17.79 7.40
N ASP A 160 13.33 17.46 8.29
CA ASP A 160 13.42 17.56 9.74
C ASP A 160 14.19 16.39 10.41
N GLY A 161 14.63 15.41 9.63
CA GLY A 161 15.34 14.24 10.12
C GLY A 161 14.45 13.15 10.74
N VAL A 162 13.14 13.32 10.70
CA VAL A 162 12.20 12.26 11.07
C VAL A 162 12.19 11.16 10.01
N PHE A 163 12.19 9.92 10.45
CA PHE A 163 12.13 8.76 9.57
C PHE A 163 11.30 7.63 10.18
N ILE A 164 10.73 6.80 9.32
CA ILE A 164 9.97 5.61 9.71
C ILE A 164 10.79 4.39 9.31
N PRO A 165 11.44 3.69 10.24
CA PRO A 165 12.29 2.55 9.93
C PRO A 165 11.52 1.41 9.24
N ASN A 166 10.27 1.20 9.62
CA ASN A 166 9.38 0.20 9.00
C ASN A 166 9.19 0.46 7.50
N TRP A 167 9.10 1.74 7.08
CA TRP A 167 8.95 2.13 5.68
C TRP A 167 10.18 1.80 4.85
N ALA A 168 11.38 1.95 5.44
CA ALA A 168 12.63 1.53 4.79
C ALA A 168 12.69 -0.01 4.56
N MET A 169 12.08 -0.81 5.46
CA MET A 169 11.95 -2.25 5.24
C MET A 169 10.96 -2.56 4.10
N TRP A 170 9.84 -1.85 4.03
CA TRP A 170 8.87 -1.98 2.94
C TRP A 170 9.47 -1.63 1.58
N TYR A 171 10.35 -0.61 1.50
CA TYR A 171 11.12 -0.31 0.28
C TYR A 171 11.88 -1.53 -0.27
N VAL A 172 12.55 -2.28 0.61
CA VAL A 172 13.32 -3.47 0.20
C VAL A 172 12.38 -4.58 -0.31
N LEU A 173 11.21 -4.74 0.31
CA LEU A 173 10.17 -5.67 -0.15
C LEU A 173 9.63 -5.26 -1.52
N GLU A 174 9.32 -3.98 -1.70
CA GLU A 174 8.84 -3.41 -2.96
C GLU A 174 9.85 -3.63 -4.09
N LEU A 175 11.12 -3.27 -3.87
CA LEU A 175 12.18 -3.51 -4.84
C LEU A 175 12.29 -4.99 -5.21
N GLY A 176 12.20 -5.88 -4.22
CA GLY A 176 12.23 -7.33 -4.43
C GLY A 176 11.06 -7.83 -5.28
N GLU A 177 9.87 -7.32 -5.04
CA GLU A 177 8.68 -7.66 -5.81
C GLU A 177 8.72 -7.07 -7.23
N TYR A 178 9.12 -5.81 -7.35
CA TYR A 178 9.31 -5.13 -8.62
C TYR A 178 10.29 -5.89 -9.53
N VAL A 179 11.49 -6.22 -9.02
CA VAL A 179 12.50 -6.95 -9.80
C VAL A 179 12.02 -8.35 -10.20
N ARG A 180 11.29 -9.03 -9.30
CA ARG A 180 10.70 -10.34 -9.62
C ARG A 180 9.64 -10.26 -10.71
N ALA A 181 8.88 -9.18 -10.74
CA ALA A 181 7.80 -8.99 -11.72
C ALA A 181 8.32 -8.53 -13.08
N THR A 182 9.28 -7.60 -13.09
CA THR A 182 9.76 -6.93 -14.30
C THR A 182 11.04 -7.52 -14.87
N GLY A 183 11.88 -8.18 -14.06
CA GLY A 183 13.22 -8.61 -14.45
C GLY A 183 14.25 -7.47 -14.50
N ASP A 184 13.95 -6.29 -13.97
CA ASP A 184 14.89 -5.15 -13.97
C ASP A 184 16.05 -5.37 -12.98
N HIS A 185 16.94 -6.29 -13.35
CA HIS A 185 18.16 -6.53 -12.58
C HIS A 185 19.13 -5.34 -12.58
N GLN A 186 18.96 -4.38 -13.50
CA GLN A 186 19.78 -3.17 -13.51
C GLN A 186 19.44 -2.29 -12.30
N LEU A 187 18.16 -2.09 -12.02
CA LEU A 187 17.73 -1.35 -10.84
C LEU A 187 18.16 -2.05 -9.56
N ALA A 188 18.01 -3.39 -9.48
CA ALA A 188 18.53 -4.17 -8.34
C ALA A 188 20.01 -3.91 -8.08
N ARG A 189 20.84 -3.89 -9.13
CA ARG A 189 22.30 -3.58 -8.97
C ARG A 189 22.54 -2.15 -8.48
N LYS A 190 21.81 -1.17 -9.02
CA LYS A 190 21.93 0.22 -8.58
C LYS A 190 21.54 0.42 -7.12
N SER A 191 20.50 -0.27 -6.65
CA SER A 191 20.00 -0.19 -5.28
C SER A 191 20.84 -0.96 -4.26
N ARG A 192 21.82 -1.76 -4.69
CA ARG A 192 22.53 -2.71 -3.83
C ARG A 192 23.15 -2.07 -2.60
N ASN A 193 23.83 -0.94 -2.77
CA ASN A 193 24.48 -0.24 -1.66
C ASN A 193 23.43 0.28 -0.65
N THR A 194 22.37 0.90 -1.12
CA THR A 194 21.27 1.37 -0.28
C THR A 194 20.68 0.22 0.54
N VAL A 195 20.33 -0.89 -0.11
CA VAL A 195 19.71 -2.04 0.55
C VAL A 195 20.64 -2.71 1.57
N LEU A 196 21.92 -2.86 1.26
CA LEU A 196 22.89 -3.44 2.21
C LEU A 196 23.17 -2.48 3.39
N SER A 197 23.23 -1.16 3.14
CA SER A 197 23.36 -0.17 4.23
C SER A 197 22.15 -0.19 5.16
N LEU A 198 20.94 -0.40 4.64
CA LEU A 198 19.75 -0.60 5.46
C LEU A 198 19.85 -1.87 6.30
N ALA A 199 20.31 -3.00 5.71
CA ALA A 199 20.50 -4.23 6.46
C ALA A 199 21.52 -4.07 7.58
N ASP A 200 22.63 -3.37 7.32
CA ASP A 200 23.65 -3.07 8.32
C ASP A 200 23.11 -2.12 9.42
N TYR A 201 22.29 -1.11 9.04
CA TYR A 201 21.63 -0.22 10.01
C TYR A 201 20.74 -1.02 10.98
N PHE A 202 19.88 -1.89 10.46
CA PHE A 202 18.98 -2.67 11.31
C PHE A 202 19.73 -3.68 12.17
N SER A 203 20.79 -4.32 11.66
CA SER A 203 21.58 -5.29 12.44
C SER A 203 22.20 -4.69 13.70
N ALA A 204 22.44 -3.37 13.74
CA ALA A 204 22.94 -2.68 14.92
C ALA A 204 21.92 -2.60 16.09
N PHE A 205 20.67 -2.91 15.83
CA PHE A 205 19.59 -2.96 16.84
C PHE A 205 19.20 -4.39 17.22
N GLU A 206 19.89 -5.39 16.69
CA GLU A 206 19.67 -6.78 17.08
C GLU A 206 20.20 -7.02 18.51
N ASN A 207 19.34 -7.53 19.36
CA ASN A 207 19.73 -7.98 20.70
C ASN A 207 20.42 -9.35 20.66
N GLU A 208 20.75 -9.90 21.84
CA GLU A 208 21.39 -11.21 22.00
C GLU A 208 20.62 -12.40 21.39
N TYR A 209 19.34 -12.17 21.05
CA TYR A 209 18.47 -13.15 20.42
C TYR A 209 18.26 -12.92 18.92
N GLY A 210 18.88 -11.88 18.35
CA GLY A 210 18.71 -11.47 16.96
C GLY A 210 17.37 -10.76 16.67
N LEU A 211 16.67 -10.29 17.70
CA LEU A 211 15.46 -9.48 17.57
C LEU A 211 15.79 -8.00 17.60
N LEU A 212 15.18 -7.20 16.73
CA LEU A 212 15.27 -5.75 16.81
C LEU A 212 14.62 -5.28 18.10
N GLU A 213 15.38 -4.53 18.89
CA GLU A 213 14.96 -3.98 20.18
C GLU A 213 15.27 -2.49 20.25
N ASN A 214 14.35 -1.69 20.79
CA ASN A 214 14.49 -0.24 20.94
C ASN A 214 14.87 0.51 19.65
N LEU A 215 14.27 0.13 18.54
CA LEU A 215 14.51 0.70 17.22
C LEU A 215 14.27 2.22 17.26
N LYS A 216 15.18 2.97 16.63
CA LYS A 216 15.09 4.44 16.57
C LYS A 216 14.20 4.91 15.44
N GLY A 217 13.80 6.19 15.52
CA GLY A 217 12.88 6.83 14.58
C GLY A 217 11.42 6.69 15.03
N TRP A 218 10.51 7.01 14.14
CA TRP A 218 9.09 6.82 14.36
C TRP A 218 8.72 5.39 13.94
N VAL A 219 8.80 4.44 14.89
CA VAL A 219 8.33 3.06 14.64
C VAL A 219 6.82 3.13 14.40
N PHE A 220 6.41 2.76 13.20
CA PHE A 220 5.02 2.87 12.79
C PHE A 220 4.50 1.54 12.23
N ILE A 221 3.41 1.04 12.83
CA ILE A 221 2.77 -0.20 12.42
C ILE A 221 1.53 0.10 11.57
N GLU A 222 0.61 0.90 12.09
CA GLU A 222 -0.57 1.39 11.39
C GLU A 222 -1.34 2.45 12.20
N TRP A 223 -2.35 3.07 11.61
CA TRP A 223 -3.24 4.02 12.30
C TRP A 223 -4.27 3.32 13.20
N SER A 224 -3.81 2.52 14.16
CA SER A 224 -4.65 1.88 15.17
C SER A 224 -3.88 1.74 16.50
N ARG A 225 -4.50 1.07 17.47
CA ARG A 225 -3.86 0.76 18.75
C ARG A 225 -2.62 -0.14 18.61
N ALA A 226 -2.41 -0.83 17.49
CA ALA A 226 -1.17 -1.56 17.24
C ALA A 226 0.06 -0.64 17.32
N ASN A 227 -0.11 0.66 17.04
CA ASN A 227 0.95 1.64 17.14
C ASN A 227 1.24 2.12 18.58
N ASP A 228 0.39 1.77 19.55
CA ASP A 228 0.65 2.00 20.97
C ASP A 228 1.58 0.91 21.56
N PHE A 229 1.77 -0.22 20.86
CA PHE A 229 2.48 -1.41 21.31
C PHE A 229 3.87 -1.56 20.68
N ILE A 230 4.58 -0.44 20.51
CA ILE A 230 5.88 -0.39 19.81
C ILE A 230 7.08 -0.38 20.76
N GLU A 231 6.87 -0.43 22.06
CA GLU A 231 7.92 -0.35 23.06
C GLU A 231 8.77 -1.63 23.12
N GLY A 232 10.06 -1.51 23.41
CA GLY A 232 10.99 -2.62 23.57
C GLY A 232 11.19 -3.42 22.28
N ILE A 233 10.74 -4.67 22.28
CA ILE A 233 10.79 -5.59 21.13
C ILE A 233 9.40 -5.63 20.49
N ASN A 234 9.21 -4.90 19.40
CA ASN A 234 7.94 -4.95 18.67
C ASN A 234 7.97 -6.11 17.67
N TYR A 235 7.06 -7.07 17.84
CA TYR A 235 7.03 -8.28 17.01
C TYR A 235 6.58 -8.02 15.57
N PRO A 236 5.55 -7.21 15.25
CA PRO A 236 5.24 -6.86 13.86
C PRO A 236 6.43 -6.26 13.11
N THR A 237 7.21 -5.37 13.74
CA THR A 237 8.45 -4.84 13.14
C THR A 237 9.47 -5.95 12.87
N ASN A 238 9.65 -6.90 13.79
CA ASN A 238 10.54 -8.05 13.60
C ASN A 238 10.05 -9.02 12.52
N MET A 239 8.73 -9.20 12.36
CA MET A 239 8.13 -9.98 11.28
C MET A 239 8.41 -9.34 9.92
N LEU A 240 8.27 -8.01 9.81
CA LEU A 240 8.63 -7.23 8.63
C LEU A 240 10.14 -7.32 8.34
N TYR A 241 10.98 -7.24 9.36
CA TYR A 241 12.42 -7.41 9.23
C TYR A 241 12.80 -8.78 8.66
N ALA A 242 12.16 -9.86 9.11
CA ALA A 242 12.35 -11.18 8.52
C ALA A 242 11.98 -11.22 7.02
N GLY A 243 10.90 -10.52 6.63
CA GLY A 243 10.52 -10.34 5.23
C GLY A 243 11.55 -9.57 4.43
N MET A 244 12.08 -8.48 4.99
CA MET A 244 13.15 -7.67 4.39
C MET A 244 14.42 -8.50 4.16
N LEU A 245 14.89 -9.26 5.16
CA LEU A 245 16.07 -10.12 5.04
C LEU A 245 15.92 -11.17 3.92
N ASP A 246 14.73 -11.78 3.80
CA ASP A 246 14.43 -12.66 2.67
C ASP A 246 14.50 -11.96 1.32
N ALA A 247 14.02 -10.71 1.24
CA ALA A 247 14.09 -9.92 0.02
C ALA A 247 15.55 -9.61 -0.34
N VAL A 248 16.38 -9.22 0.63
CA VAL A 248 17.85 -9.02 0.44
C VAL A 248 18.50 -10.29 -0.06
N ALA A 249 18.19 -11.44 0.57
CA ALA A 249 18.75 -12.74 0.19
C ALA A 249 18.44 -13.08 -1.28
N ARG A 250 17.18 -12.88 -1.70
CA ARG A 250 16.75 -13.16 -3.08
C ARG A 250 17.34 -12.19 -4.09
N LEU A 251 17.32 -10.88 -3.80
CA LEU A 251 17.83 -9.84 -4.68
C LEU A 251 19.31 -10.02 -5.01
N TYR A 252 20.11 -10.36 -4.01
CA TYR A 252 21.58 -10.36 -4.14
C TYR A 252 22.21 -11.73 -3.99
N LYS A 253 21.43 -12.81 -3.83
CA LYS A 253 21.87 -14.19 -3.65
C LYS A 253 22.82 -14.34 -2.47
N ILE A 254 22.49 -13.71 -1.34
CA ILE A 254 23.28 -13.73 -0.10
C ILE A 254 22.59 -14.65 0.91
N GLU A 255 23.02 -15.90 0.96
CA GLU A 255 22.39 -16.97 1.74
C GLU A 255 22.29 -16.68 3.25
N ARG A 256 23.28 -15.99 3.83
CA ARG A 256 23.26 -15.65 5.27
C ARG A 256 21.96 -14.94 5.70
N TYR A 257 21.40 -14.07 4.86
CA TYR A 257 20.17 -13.37 5.16
C TYR A 257 18.93 -14.28 5.11
N ALA A 258 18.92 -15.28 4.25
CA ALA A 258 17.85 -16.28 4.23
C ALA A 258 17.87 -17.15 5.50
N LEU A 259 19.06 -17.55 5.96
CA LEU A 259 19.23 -18.29 7.21
C LEU A 259 18.81 -17.45 8.42
N GLN A 260 19.22 -16.19 8.45
CA GLN A 260 18.86 -15.25 9.50
C GLN A 260 17.34 -15.02 9.54
N ALA A 261 16.69 -14.80 8.40
CA ALA A 261 15.25 -14.63 8.30
C ALA A 261 14.49 -15.86 8.83
N ARG A 262 14.98 -17.07 8.55
CA ARG A 262 14.39 -18.31 9.06
C ARG A 262 14.52 -18.41 10.58
N ALA A 263 15.72 -18.21 11.11
CA ALA A 263 15.97 -18.25 12.55
C ALA A 263 15.13 -17.19 13.31
N LEU A 264 15.02 -15.98 12.71
CA LEU A 264 14.22 -14.90 13.28
C LEU A 264 12.73 -15.27 13.34
N ARG A 265 12.15 -15.88 12.30
CA ARG A 265 10.75 -16.35 12.33
C ARG A 265 10.49 -17.38 13.43
N GLU A 266 11.40 -18.34 13.57
CA GLU A 266 11.30 -19.36 14.63
C GLU A 266 11.39 -18.72 16.01
N LYS A 267 12.27 -17.75 16.18
CA LYS A 267 12.43 -17.00 17.42
C LYS A 267 11.19 -16.19 17.75
N ILE A 268 10.69 -15.38 16.80
CA ILE A 268 9.47 -14.59 16.97
C ILE A 268 8.30 -15.50 17.40
N ARG A 269 8.10 -16.61 16.68
CA ARG A 269 7.01 -17.54 17.02
C ARG A 269 7.11 -18.06 18.45
N ARG A 270 8.30 -18.50 18.87
CA ARG A 270 8.52 -19.07 20.20
C ARG A 270 8.25 -18.07 21.31
N GLU A 271 8.64 -16.81 21.09
CA GLU A 271 8.59 -15.77 22.11
C GLU A 271 7.24 -15.02 22.16
N SER A 272 6.52 -14.94 21.02
CA SER A 272 5.31 -14.11 20.93
C SER A 272 4.00 -14.90 20.87
N PHE A 273 4.02 -16.19 20.49
CA PHE A 273 2.80 -17.00 20.37
C PHE A 273 2.46 -17.70 21.67
N ASP A 274 1.33 -17.37 22.25
CA ASP A 274 0.86 -17.94 23.54
C ASP A 274 -0.03 -19.19 23.39
N GLY A 275 -0.16 -19.71 22.17
CA GLY A 275 -1.06 -20.82 21.83
C GLY A 275 -2.41 -20.37 21.28
N VAL A 276 -2.77 -19.10 21.46
CA VAL A 276 -4.03 -18.51 20.99
C VAL A 276 -3.77 -17.35 20.05
N TRP A 277 -2.91 -16.38 20.45
CA TRP A 277 -2.58 -15.17 19.73
C TRP A 277 -1.08 -14.88 19.75
N PHE A 278 -0.59 -14.19 18.74
CA PHE A 278 0.71 -13.54 18.78
C PHE A 278 0.61 -12.24 19.57
N ARG A 279 1.53 -12.02 20.50
CA ARG A 279 1.69 -10.79 21.26
C ARG A 279 2.32 -9.71 20.38
N ASP A 280 1.95 -8.44 20.59
CA ASP A 280 2.48 -7.33 19.78
C ASP A 280 3.91 -6.95 20.17
N HIS A 281 4.25 -7.04 21.48
CA HIS A 281 5.57 -6.65 21.94
C HIS A 281 6.03 -7.39 23.21
N ALA A 282 7.31 -7.23 23.52
CA ALA A 282 7.91 -7.64 24.78
C ALA A 282 8.77 -6.51 25.34
N VAL A 283 8.84 -6.45 26.66
CA VAL A 283 9.68 -5.50 27.38
C VAL A 283 10.64 -6.25 28.31
N ARG A 284 11.71 -5.59 28.75
CA ARG A 284 12.62 -6.16 29.73
C ARG A 284 12.11 -5.91 31.15
N ASP A 285 12.14 -6.95 32.00
CA ASP A 285 11.90 -6.81 33.43
C ASP A 285 13.11 -6.16 34.13
N ARG A 286 13.05 -6.06 35.48
CA ARG A 286 14.11 -5.46 36.29
C ARG A 286 15.40 -6.29 36.27
N GLU A 287 15.31 -7.57 36.03
CA GLU A 287 16.44 -8.50 35.91
C GLU A 287 17.01 -8.55 34.47
N GLY A 288 16.37 -7.83 33.53
CA GLY A 288 16.75 -7.81 32.13
C GLY A 288 16.20 -8.94 31.28
N ASN A 289 15.32 -9.79 31.82
CA ASN A 289 14.67 -10.86 31.07
C ASN A 289 13.59 -10.27 30.13
N MET A 290 13.45 -10.88 28.97
CA MET A 290 12.44 -10.53 27.99
C MET A 290 11.06 -11.08 28.43
N VAL A 291 10.10 -10.20 28.67
CA VAL A 291 8.74 -10.56 29.11
C VAL A 291 7.74 -10.11 28.06
N PRO A 292 7.00 -11.05 27.41
CA PRO A 292 5.93 -10.68 26.49
C PRO A 292 4.84 -9.87 27.20
N ALA A 293 4.43 -8.76 26.61
CA ALA A 293 3.31 -7.97 27.08
C ALA A 293 1.98 -8.70 26.82
N LYS A 294 0.91 -8.18 27.43
CA LYS A 294 -0.44 -8.77 27.25
C LYS A 294 -1.16 -8.26 25.99
N ASP A 295 -0.60 -7.24 25.36
CA ASP A 295 -1.22 -6.54 24.26
C ASP A 295 -1.26 -7.41 23.01
N ILE A 296 -2.42 -7.40 22.35
CA ILE A 296 -2.69 -8.15 21.13
C ILE A 296 -3.49 -7.29 20.15
N SER A 297 -3.11 -7.33 18.88
CA SER A 297 -3.82 -6.66 17.80
C SER A 297 -4.12 -7.61 16.65
N GLU A 298 -5.18 -7.32 15.90
CA GLU A 298 -5.46 -7.99 14.62
C GLU A 298 -4.27 -7.84 13.66
N THR A 299 -3.65 -6.66 13.63
CA THR A 299 -2.52 -6.33 12.76
C THR A 299 -1.34 -7.24 13.00
N CYS A 300 -0.99 -7.50 14.25
CA CYS A 300 0.07 -8.45 14.61
C CYS A 300 -0.21 -9.85 14.02
N GLN A 301 -1.46 -10.33 14.10
CA GLN A 301 -1.85 -11.62 13.54
C GLN A 301 -1.72 -11.63 12.01
N TYR A 302 -2.14 -10.54 11.34
CA TYR A 302 -1.99 -10.43 9.87
C TYR A 302 -0.52 -10.40 9.46
N TYR A 303 0.34 -9.68 10.19
CA TYR A 303 1.79 -9.70 9.99
C TYR A 303 2.37 -11.12 10.14
N ALA A 304 1.93 -11.88 11.15
CA ALA A 304 2.40 -13.24 11.39
C ALA A 304 2.13 -14.16 10.19
N PHE A 305 0.91 -14.13 9.61
CA PHE A 305 0.59 -14.90 8.41
C PHE A 305 1.29 -14.33 7.16
N TYR A 306 1.34 -13.01 7.02
CA TYR A 306 1.89 -12.37 5.83
C TYR A 306 3.38 -12.64 5.65
N PHE A 307 4.14 -12.63 6.75
CA PHE A 307 5.58 -12.86 6.77
C PHE A 307 5.99 -14.30 7.11
N GLY A 308 5.05 -15.23 7.20
CA GLY A 308 5.30 -16.66 7.35
C GLY A 308 5.79 -17.07 8.75
N ILE A 309 5.46 -16.33 9.80
CA ILE A 309 5.61 -16.75 11.20
C ILE A 309 4.47 -17.71 11.55
N ALA A 310 3.26 -17.41 11.08
CA ALA A 310 2.11 -18.31 11.09
C ALA A 310 1.90 -18.93 9.71
N ASP A 311 1.29 -20.11 9.69
CA ASP A 311 0.98 -20.87 8.48
C ASP A 311 -0.43 -21.44 8.57
N PHE A 312 -1.21 -21.36 7.49
CA PHE A 312 -2.62 -21.78 7.47
C PHE A 312 -2.85 -23.27 7.69
N VAL A 313 -1.83 -24.10 7.48
CA VAL A 313 -1.90 -25.55 7.74
C VAL A 313 -1.58 -25.83 9.21
N ARG A 314 -0.43 -25.34 9.68
CA ARG A 314 0.04 -25.54 11.05
C ARG A 314 -0.82 -24.81 12.07
N ASP A 315 -1.23 -23.56 11.75
CA ASP A 315 -1.95 -22.66 12.66
C ASP A 315 -3.42 -22.53 12.24
N LYS A 316 -4.03 -23.66 11.85
CA LYS A 316 -5.40 -23.73 11.35
C LYS A 316 -6.40 -23.07 12.29
N ASP A 317 -6.32 -23.35 13.58
CA ASP A 317 -7.25 -22.81 14.59
C ASP A 317 -7.13 -21.29 14.71
N LEU A 318 -5.91 -20.74 14.65
CA LEU A 318 -5.69 -19.30 14.60
C LEU A 318 -6.26 -18.69 13.30
N GLY A 319 -6.01 -19.35 12.17
CA GLY A 319 -6.55 -18.93 10.88
C GLY A 319 -8.09 -18.93 10.84
N GLU A 320 -8.73 -19.99 11.32
CA GLU A 320 -10.20 -20.08 11.43
C GLU A 320 -10.77 -19.02 12.37
N ARG A 321 -10.11 -18.77 13.50
CA ARG A 321 -10.49 -17.72 14.43
C ARG A 321 -10.36 -16.33 13.80
N LEU A 322 -9.21 -16.03 13.20
CA LEU A 322 -8.89 -14.72 12.66
C LEU A 322 -9.74 -14.36 11.43
N PHE A 323 -9.97 -15.30 10.52
CA PHE A 323 -10.73 -15.04 9.29
C PHE A 323 -12.20 -15.44 9.38
N GLY A 324 -12.59 -16.30 10.33
CA GLY A 324 -13.96 -16.75 10.49
C GLY A 324 -14.73 -16.02 11.58
N LYS A 325 -14.07 -15.60 12.68
CA LYS A 325 -14.73 -14.97 13.83
C LYS A 325 -14.37 -13.51 14.02
N VAL A 326 -13.12 -13.12 13.72
CA VAL A 326 -12.68 -11.72 13.77
C VAL A 326 -13.10 -11.04 12.46
N THR A 327 -14.37 -10.72 12.35
CA THR A 327 -14.99 -10.08 11.20
C THR A 327 -15.36 -8.63 11.52
N PRO A 328 -15.66 -7.76 10.52
CA PRO A 328 -15.94 -6.34 10.75
C PRO A 328 -17.09 -6.06 11.73
N ASP A 329 -17.99 -7.01 11.94
CA ASP A 329 -19.15 -6.91 12.85
C ASP A 329 -18.92 -7.56 14.23
N ARG A 330 -17.68 -7.96 14.57
CA ARG A 330 -17.37 -8.65 15.83
C ARG A 330 -17.72 -7.86 17.10
N ASP A 331 -17.74 -6.51 17.03
CA ASP A 331 -18.14 -5.69 18.16
C ASP A 331 -19.62 -5.84 18.49
N GLU A 332 -20.47 -5.97 17.48
CA GLU A 332 -21.90 -6.22 17.65
C GLU A 332 -22.14 -7.55 18.37
N ARG A 333 -21.27 -8.54 18.10
CA ARG A 333 -21.27 -9.85 18.74
C ARG A 333 -20.49 -9.91 20.06
N LYS A 334 -19.76 -8.83 20.41
CA LYS A 334 -18.88 -8.77 21.59
C LYS A 334 -17.80 -9.87 21.60
N GLU A 335 -17.29 -10.24 20.43
CA GLU A 335 -16.25 -11.26 20.29
C GLU A 335 -14.85 -10.64 20.36
N TYR A 336 -13.97 -11.24 21.15
CA TYR A 336 -12.57 -10.85 21.33
C TYR A 336 -12.36 -9.34 21.62
N PRO A 337 -12.99 -8.81 22.69
CA PRO A 337 -12.88 -7.39 23.03
C PRO A 337 -11.45 -6.98 23.41
N GLU A 338 -10.62 -7.93 23.84
CA GLU A 338 -9.20 -7.74 24.17
C GLU A 338 -8.32 -7.53 22.95
N LEU A 339 -8.73 -8.04 21.76
CA LEU A 339 -7.97 -7.94 20.53
C LEU A 339 -8.15 -6.56 19.90
N ALA A 340 -7.12 -5.72 19.89
CA ALA A 340 -7.17 -4.39 19.27
C ALA A 340 -7.45 -4.49 17.77
N LYS A 341 -8.39 -3.66 17.28
CA LYS A 341 -8.79 -3.66 15.88
C LYS A 341 -7.68 -3.13 14.97
N SER A 342 -7.60 -3.74 13.80
CA SER A 342 -6.84 -3.19 12.68
C SER A 342 -7.55 -1.97 12.06
N ASN A 343 -6.80 -1.22 11.27
CA ASN A 343 -7.30 -0.16 10.44
C ASN A 343 -6.74 -0.34 9.00
N SER A 344 -7.25 0.35 8.06
CA SER A 344 -6.52 0.72 6.88
C SER A 344 -5.73 1.93 7.30
N PHE A 345 -4.61 2.04 7.03
CA PHE A 345 -3.57 1.41 6.30
C PHE A 345 -2.58 0.80 7.27
N ILE A 346 -2.45 -0.42 7.49
CA ILE A 346 -1.93 -1.55 6.82
C ILE A 346 -2.77 -2.80 7.13
N GLY A 347 -3.23 -2.99 8.37
CA GLY A 347 -3.82 -4.22 8.85
C GLY A 347 -4.94 -4.74 7.96
N ASN A 348 -5.94 -3.91 7.64
CA ASN A 348 -7.01 -4.31 6.73
C ASN A 348 -6.49 -4.65 5.32
N THR A 349 -5.46 -3.95 4.84
CA THR A 349 -4.82 -4.23 3.55
C THR A 349 -4.18 -5.62 3.55
N LEU A 350 -3.46 -5.98 4.60
CA LEU A 350 -2.89 -7.32 4.75
C LEU A 350 -3.98 -8.39 4.89
N ARG A 351 -5.08 -8.10 5.61
CA ARG A 351 -6.23 -8.99 5.70
C ARG A 351 -6.79 -9.33 4.32
N PHE A 352 -7.06 -8.31 3.51
CA PHE A 352 -7.61 -8.52 2.16
C PHE A 352 -6.64 -9.27 1.25
N ASP A 353 -5.35 -8.98 1.35
CA ASP A 353 -4.32 -9.70 0.60
C ASP A 353 -4.24 -11.19 1.01
N LEU A 354 -4.39 -11.49 2.30
CA LEU A 354 -4.44 -12.86 2.82
C LEU A 354 -5.72 -13.59 2.39
N LEU A 355 -6.89 -12.93 2.42
CA LEU A 355 -8.14 -13.49 1.90
C LEU A 355 -8.03 -13.81 0.40
N ALA A 356 -7.41 -12.91 -0.39
CA ALA A 356 -7.16 -13.16 -1.81
C ALA A 356 -6.21 -14.35 -2.02
N LYS A 357 -5.11 -14.42 -1.26
CA LYS A 357 -4.13 -15.52 -1.34
C LYS A 357 -4.72 -16.88 -0.99
N THR A 358 -5.64 -16.92 -0.03
CA THR A 358 -6.29 -18.18 0.43
C THR A 358 -7.54 -18.54 -0.33
N GLY A 359 -7.92 -17.81 -1.39
CA GLY A 359 -9.12 -18.10 -2.19
C GLY A 359 -10.46 -17.83 -1.50
N LYS A 360 -10.45 -17.13 -0.36
CA LYS A 360 -11.68 -16.74 0.37
C LYS A 360 -12.40 -15.59 -0.33
N TYR A 361 -12.68 -15.74 -1.62
CA TYR A 361 -13.14 -14.66 -2.49
C TYR A 361 -14.49 -14.09 -2.14
N ARG A 362 -15.46 -14.92 -1.74
CA ARG A 362 -16.76 -14.41 -1.29
C ARG A 362 -16.58 -13.45 -0.13
N GLN A 363 -15.87 -13.88 0.91
CA GLN A 363 -15.62 -13.07 2.10
C GLN A 363 -14.85 -11.80 1.74
N LEU A 364 -13.82 -11.91 0.89
CA LEU A 364 -13.05 -10.76 0.40
C LEU A 364 -13.98 -9.72 -0.25
N LEU A 365 -14.89 -10.15 -1.14
CA LEU A 365 -15.79 -9.23 -1.83
C LEU A 365 -16.82 -8.59 -0.87
N GLU A 366 -17.38 -9.35 0.04
CA GLU A 366 -18.32 -8.86 1.05
C GLU A 366 -17.66 -7.81 1.97
N GLU A 367 -16.46 -8.10 2.48
CA GLU A 367 -15.74 -7.20 3.38
C GLU A 367 -15.21 -5.96 2.64
N THR A 368 -14.66 -6.09 1.44
CA THR A 368 -14.18 -4.95 0.64
C THR A 368 -15.32 -4.05 0.19
N THR A 369 -16.45 -4.62 -0.20
CA THR A 369 -17.65 -3.84 -0.54
C THR A 369 -18.14 -3.06 0.66
N ARG A 370 -18.29 -3.69 1.81
CA ARG A 370 -18.69 -3.02 3.06
C ARG A 370 -17.74 -1.88 3.43
N TYR A 371 -16.44 -2.05 3.19
CA TYR A 371 -15.42 -1.08 3.57
C TYR A 371 -15.30 0.09 2.57
N PHE A 372 -15.24 -0.20 1.28
CA PHE A 372 -14.94 0.81 0.26
C PHE A 372 -16.17 1.49 -0.35
N LEU A 373 -17.31 0.82 -0.45
CA LEU A 373 -18.48 1.39 -1.10
C LEU A 373 -18.95 2.71 -0.46
N PRO A 374 -18.96 2.89 0.88
CA PRO A 374 -19.28 4.19 1.48
C PRO A 374 -18.34 5.33 1.05
N MET A 375 -17.05 5.01 0.81
CA MET A 375 -16.05 5.97 0.30
C MET A 375 -16.39 6.37 -1.14
N VAL A 376 -16.66 5.37 -1.98
CA VAL A 376 -17.05 5.56 -3.40
C VAL A 376 -18.27 6.44 -3.51
N LYS A 377 -19.33 6.12 -2.77
CA LYS A 377 -20.59 6.92 -2.78
C LYS A 377 -20.40 8.35 -2.31
N ARG A 378 -19.40 8.62 -1.49
CA ARG A 378 -19.15 9.95 -0.92
C ARG A 378 -18.21 10.82 -1.76
N THR A 379 -17.14 10.25 -2.33
CA THR A 379 -16.11 11.03 -3.04
C THR A 379 -15.79 10.50 -4.43
N GLY A 380 -16.19 9.27 -4.77
CA GLY A 380 -15.81 8.59 -6.01
C GLY A 380 -14.37 8.07 -6.02
N THR A 381 -13.68 8.12 -4.87
CA THR A 381 -12.28 7.73 -4.67
C THR A 381 -12.16 6.85 -3.43
N LEU A 382 -11.00 6.18 -3.25
CA LEU A 382 -10.71 5.38 -2.07
C LEU A 382 -9.80 6.14 -1.10
N TRP A 383 -9.98 5.89 0.21
CA TRP A 383 -9.43 6.70 1.27
C TRP A 383 -8.29 6.00 2.00
N GLU A 384 -7.53 6.79 2.76
CA GLU A 384 -6.48 6.30 3.66
C GLU A 384 -7.03 5.33 4.73
N HIS A 385 -8.16 5.69 5.35
CA HIS A 385 -8.90 4.84 6.28
C HIS A 385 -10.38 5.25 6.33
N SER A 386 -11.19 4.52 7.09
CA SER A 386 -12.66 4.72 7.13
C SER A 386 -13.13 6.08 7.63
N LYS A 387 -12.26 6.88 8.28
CA LYS A 387 -12.63 8.20 8.82
C LYS A 387 -12.30 9.29 7.82
N ALA A 388 -13.25 10.17 7.53
CA ALA A 388 -13.09 11.29 6.59
C ALA A 388 -12.10 12.39 7.04
N GLN A 389 -11.49 12.26 8.22
CA GLN A 389 -10.40 13.10 8.67
C GLN A 389 -9.08 12.77 7.96
N ALA A 390 -8.92 11.55 7.48
CA ALA A 390 -7.81 11.14 6.64
C ALA A 390 -7.97 11.64 5.19
N SER A 391 -7.00 11.36 4.34
CA SER A 391 -7.11 11.67 2.91
C SER A 391 -8.25 10.86 2.29
N CYS A 392 -9.16 11.57 1.60
CA CYS A 392 -10.29 10.94 0.93
C CYS A 392 -9.99 10.55 -0.53
N ASP A 393 -8.72 10.59 -0.92
CA ASP A 393 -8.16 10.12 -2.18
C ASP A 393 -6.71 9.73 -1.89
N HIS A 394 -6.43 8.44 -1.65
CA HIS A 394 -5.15 7.99 -1.12
C HIS A 394 -4.59 6.84 -1.95
N GLY A 395 -3.43 7.06 -2.56
CA GLY A 395 -2.84 6.25 -3.63
C GLY A 395 -2.78 4.75 -3.34
N PHE A 396 -2.34 4.35 -2.12
CA PHE A 396 -2.22 2.94 -1.78
C PHE A 396 -3.54 2.17 -1.85
N ALA A 397 -4.68 2.83 -1.59
CA ALA A 397 -5.98 2.17 -1.60
C ALA A 397 -6.39 1.65 -2.99
N SER A 398 -5.70 2.09 -4.05
CA SER A 398 -5.86 1.56 -5.41
C SER A 398 -5.58 0.05 -5.52
N ILE A 399 -4.84 -0.53 -4.55
CA ILE A 399 -4.61 -1.99 -4.43
C ILE A 399 -5.91 -2.79 -4.40
N ALA A 400 -7.03 -2.18 -4.01
CA ALA A 400 -8.35 -2.82 -4.03
C ALA A 400 -8.70 -3.38 -5.42
N SER A 401 -8.27 -2.72 -6.50
CA SER A 401 -8.45 -3.21 -7.87
C SER A 401 -7.81 -4.59 -8.06
N VAL A 402 -6.64 -4.84 -7.47
CA VAL A 402 -5.91 -6.11 -7.60
C VAL A 402 -6.68 -7.25 -6.95
N TRP A 403 -7.15 -7.07 -5.72
CA TRP A 403 -7.89 -8.11 -5.01
C TRP A 403 -9.24 -8.42 -5.68
N LEU A 404 -9.97 -7.38 -6.08
CA LEU A 404 -11.28 -7.53 -6.71
C LEU A 404 -11.17 -8.21 -8.07
N VAL A 405 -10.23 -7.78 -8.92
CA VAL A 405 -9.98 -8.42 -10.21
C VAL A 405 -9.55 -9.88 -10.03
N GLN A 406 -8.64 -10.17 -9.08
CA GLN A 406 -8.24 -11.54 -8.76
C GLN A 406 -9.44 -12.39 -8.34
N ALA A 407 -10.28 -11.88 -7.44
CA ALA A 407 -11.43 -12.62 -6.92
C ALA A 407 -12.45 -12.98 -7.98
N VAL A 408 -12.75 -12.09 -8.91
CA VAL A 408 -13.77 -12.31 -9.93
C VAL A 408 -13.23 -12.96 -11.20
N THR A 409 -11.91 -12.91 -11.44
CA THR A 409 -11.31 -13.58 -12.62
C THR A 409 -10.65 -14.91 -12.29
N GLY A 410 -10.24 -15.13 -11.03
CA GLY A 410 -9.38 -16.24 -10.65
C GLY A 410 -7.94 -16.11 -11.14
N ILE A 411 -7.55 -14.98 -11.74
CA ILE A 411 -6.17 -14.76 -12.16
C ILE A 411 -5.30 -14.60 -10.92
N ARG A 412 -4.34 -15.52 -10.74
CA ARG A 412 -3.39 -15.52 -9.62
C ARG A 412 -2.12 -14.74 -9.92
N LYS A 413 -1.64 -14.85 -11.15
CA LYS A 413 -0.38 -14.24 -11.58
C LYS A 413 -0.37 -14.01 -13.08
N ILE A 414 0.16 -12.87 -13.48
CA ILE A 414 0.57 -12.57 -14.84
C ILE A 414 2.10 -12.45 -14.83
N ASP A 415 2.79 -13.31 -15.56
CA ASP A 415 4.25 -13.30 -15.67
C ASP A 415 4.62 -12.90 -17.10
N VAL A 416 4.91 -11.62 -17.27
CA VAL A 416 5.22 -11.04 -18.58
C VAL A 416 6.52 -11.59 -19.15
N GLN A 417 7.52 -11.89 -18.31
CA GLN A 417 8.80 -12.42 -18.75
C GLN A 417 8.69 -13.84 -19.31
N LYS A 418 7.88 -14.67 -18.64
CA LYS A 418 7.62 -16.05 -19.07
C LYS A 418 6.46 -16.17 -20.05
N LYS A 419 5.77 -15.07 -20.31
CA LYS A 419 4.54 -15.03 -21.10
C LYS A 419 3.51 -16.04 -20.59
N THR A 420 3.21 -16.02 -19.30
CA THR A 420 2.28 -16.96 -18.68
C THR A 420 1.24 -16.25 -17.83
N VAL A 421 0.03 -16.80 -17.81
CA VAL A 421 -1.07 -16.39 -16.93
C VAL A 421 -1.46 -17.59 -16.10
N ALA A 422 -1.32 -17.49 -14.78
CA ALA A 422 -1.77 -18.50 -13.84
C ALA A 422 -3.20 -18.16 -13.38
N VAL A 423 -4.09 -19.14 -13.49
CA VAL A 423 -5.48 -19.01 -13.06
C VAL A 423 -5.86 -20.14 -12.11
N SER A 424 -6.65 -19.82 -11.10
CA SER A 424 -7.35 -20.77 -10.26
C SER A 424 -8.67 -21.14 -10.91
N ASP A 425 -9.14 -22.36 -10.70
CA ASP A 425 -10.52 -22.74 -11.06
C ASP A 425 -11.53 -22.07 -10.11
N GLU A 426 -11.11 -21.70 -8.93
CA GLU A 426 -11.89 -20.92 -7.96
C GLU A 426 -11.90 -19.46 -8.36
N PHE A 427 -13.09 -18.90 -8.48
CA PHE A 427 -13.37 -17.47 -8.59
C PHE A 427 -14.80 -17.22 -8.14
N TYR A 428 -15.14 -15.98 -7.85
CA TYR A 428 -16.49 -15.62 -7.42
C TYR A 428 -17.17 -14.77 -8.50
N SER A 429 -18.36 -15.20 -8.94
CA SER A 429 -19.15 -14.44 -9.92
C SER A 429 -20.20 -13.61 -9.19
N PRO A 430 -20.02 -12.28 -9.10
CA PRO A 430 -20.95 -11.39 -8.41
C PRO A 430 -22.26 -11.14 -9.19
N CYS A 431 -22.24 -11.36 -10.50
CA CYS A 431 -23.38 -11.15 -11.40
C CYS A 431 -23.34 -12.16 -12.55
N SER A 432 -24.41 -12.22 -13.34
CA SER A 432 -24.56 -13.18 -14.42
C SER A 432 -23.59 -12.99 -15.58
N GLU A 433 -23.21 -11.75 -15.86
CA GLU A 433 -22.29 -11.41 -16.95
C GLU A 433 -21.39 -10.22 -16.60
N TYR A 434 -20.08 -10.33 -16.90
CA TYR A 434 -19.11 -9.24 -16.87
C TYR A 434 -17.90 -9.55 -17.74
N THR A 435 -17.19 -8.49 -18.13
CA THR A 435 -15.92 -8.58 -18.86
C THR A 435 -14.89 -7.68 -18.21
N ILE A 436 -13.70 -8.25 -17.99
CA ILE A 436 -12.53 -7.51 -17.50
C ILE A 436 -11.45 -7.57 -18.56
N ARG A 437 -10.87 -6.41 -18.89
CA ARG A 437 -9.73 -6.31 -19.80
C ARG A 437 -8.56 -5.73 -19.04
N ILE A 438 -7.51 -6.51 -18.91
CA ILE A 438 -6.28 -6.18 -18.18
C ILE A 438 -5.20 -5.86 -19.22
N PRO A 439 -4.59 -4.69 -19.17
CA PRO A 439 -3.45 -4.37 -20.04
C PRO A 439 -2.24 -5.25 -19.68
N VAL A 440 -1.61 -5.84 -20.67
CA VAL A 440 -0.45 -6.72 -20.52
C VAL A 440 0.46 -6.61 -21.73
N ALA A 441 1.68 -6.09 -21.55
CA ALA A 441 2.70 -6.00 -22.60
C ALA A 441 2.21 -5.33 -23.91
N GLY A 442 1.44 -4.26 -23.81
CA GLY A 442 0.89 -3.51 -24.94
C GLY A 442 -0.38 -4.12 -25.57
N GLU A 443 -0.84 -5.26 -25.07
CA GLU A 443 -2.07 -5.93 -25.49
C GLU A 443 -3.07 -6.01 -24.33
N LYS A 444 -4.20 -6.70 -24.53
CA LYS A 444 -5.23 -6.91 -23.49
C LYS A 444 -5.44 -8.39 -23.23
N LEU A 445 -5.30 -8.78 -21.96
CA LEU A 445 -5.83 -10.02 -21.44
C LEU A 445 -7.32 -9.81 -21.12
N SER A 446 -8.21 -10.56 -21.77
CA SER A 446 -9.65 -10.42 -21.57
C SER A 446 -10.24 -11.62 -20.86
N VAL A 447 -11.01 -11.37 -19.81
CA VAL A 447 -11.76 -12.39 -19.08
C VAL A 447 -13.24 -12.02 -19.14
N THR A 448 -14.04 -12.90 -19.74
CA THR A 448 -15.51 -12.78 -19.76
C THR A 448 -16.11 -13.91 -18.96
N VAL A 449 -17.02 -13.57 -18.07
CA VAL A 449 -17.84 -14.55 -17.35
C VAL A 449 -19.29 -14.37 -17.77
N ARG A 450 -19.95 -15.46 -18.16
CA ARG A 450 -21.37 -15.52 -18.48
C ARG A 450 -21.96 -16.76 -17.82
N GLU A 451 -23.02 -16.59 -17.03
CA GLU A 451 -23.69 -17.68 -16.32
C GLU A 451 -22.72 -18.60 -15.57
N GLY A 452 -21.72 -18.01 -14.88
CA GLY A 452 -20.69 -18.73 -14.14
C GLY A 452 -19.61 -19.42 -14.99
N LYS A 453 -19.67 -19.32 -16.33
CA LYS A 453 -18.65 -19.87 -17.24
C LYS A 453 -17.65 -18.79 -17.61
N ARG A 454 -16.37 -19.06 -17.33
CA ARG A 454 -15.25 -18.16 -17.59
C ARG A 454 -14.59 -18.47 -18.93
N THR A 455 -14.44 -17.45 -19.77
CA THR A 455 -13.64 -17.47 -21.00
C THR A 455 -12.46 -16.53 -20.84
N VAL A 456 -11.26 -16.97 -21.19
CA VAL A 456 -10.01 -16.19 -21.12
C VAL A 456 -9.42 -16.05 -22.51
N ILE A 457 -9.20 -14.83 -22.96
CA ILE A 457 -8.49 -14.51 -24.20
C ILE A 457 -7.15 -13.94 -23.80
N LEU A 458 -6.08 -14.63 -24.19
CA LEU A 458 -4.70 -14.28 -23.84
C LEU A 458 -4.07 -13.30 -24.86
N PRO A 459 -3.13 -12.44 -24.44
CA PRO A 459 -2.26 -11.73 -25.36
C PRO A 459 -1.42 -12.69 -26.21
N GLN A 460 -0.92 -12.22 -27.34
CA GLN A 460 -0.16 -13.03 -28.28
C GLN A 460 1.07 -13.67 -27.64
N GLY A 461 1.20 -14.97 -27.79
CA GLY A 461 2.33 -15.77 -27.27
C GLY A 461 2.26 -16.10 -25.80
N PHE A 462 1.22 -15.66 -25.09
CA PHE A 462 1.00 -16.07 -23.68
C PHE A 462 0.36 -17.46 -23.60
N ARG A 463 0.62 -18.15 -22.50
CA ARG A 463 0.06 -19.48 -22.18
C ARG A 463 -0.69 -19.44 -20.86
N LEU A 464 -1.81 -20.15 -20.80
CA LEU A 464 -2.59 -20.31 -19.57
C LEU A 464 -2.06 -21.49 -18.76
N PHE A 465 -1.89 -21.30 -17.47
CA PHE A 465 -1.61 -22.36 -16.50
C PHE A 465 -2.75 -22.41 -15.49
N ARG A 466 -3.18 -23.61 -15.15
CA ARG A 466 -4.11 -23.82 -14.04
C ARG A 466 -3.30 -24.11 -12.79
N GLU A 467 -3.52 -23.32 -11.75
CA GLU A 467 -3.02 -23.61 -10.41
C GLU A 467 -4.11 -24.34 -9.65
N THR A 468 -3.85 -25.59 -9.27
CA THR A 468 -4.67 -26.28 -8.27
C THR A 468 -4.44 -25.66 -6.92
N SER A 469 -5.53 -25.29 -6.22
CA SER A 469 -5.47 -24.79 -4.83
C SER A 469 -4.74 -25.81 -3.96
N GLN A 470 -3.64 -25.38 -3.31
CA GLN A 470 -2.94 -26.18 -2.30
C GLN A 470 -3.63 -26.02 -0.96
#